data_133522c9a9a4ba2cbf5f6674c4c5d5cb
#
_entry.id   133522c9a9a4ba2cbf5f6674c4c5d5cb
#
_cell.length_a   1.000
_cell.length_b   1.000
_cell.length_c   1.000
_cell.angle_alpha   90.00
_cell.angle_beta   90.00
_cell.angle_gamma   90.00
#
_symmetry.space_group_name_H-M   'P 1'
#
loop_
_entity.id
_entity.type
_entity.pdbx_description
1 polymer ?
#
loop_
_entity_poly.entity_id
_entity_poly.type
_entity_poly.pdbx_seq_one_letter_code
_entity_poly.pdbx_strand_id
1 'polypeptide(L)'
;MKEDMISFLKRRKSTFAWKHEDMTGISKDIITHKLGIDRSIKPIHQKRRKFAPERNAIIQEEVERLLRAGMIREVKYPKWLANVVVVQKKNGKWRVCVDFTDLNKACPKDPFPLPHIDSMVDATAGHELLTFMDASSGFQQIQMEPSDQEDTAFMTPTGLYCYIAMPFGLRNAGATYQRLVNMMFKDQIGQTMEVYIDDMVVKSKKAEDHLRDLEEAFDILDKYNMKLNPSKCHFGVKQVNS
;
A
#
# COMPACT_ATOMS: atom_id res chain seq x y z
N MET A 1 -11.76 -12.21 -27.05
CA MET A 1 -11.21 -12.15 -25.68
C MET A 1 -9.98 -11.24 -25.54
N LYS A 2 -8.83 -11.43 -26.27
CA LYS A 2 -7.67 -10.53 -26.14
C LYS A 2 -7.99 -9.08 -26.53
N GLU A 3 -8.68 -8.87 -27.62
CA GLU A 3 -9.08 -7.54 -28.10
C GLU A 3 -10.08 -6.88 -27.14
N ASP A 4 -11.03 -7.66 -26.62
CA ASP A 4 -12.03 -7.19 -25.66
C ASP A 4 -11.36 -6.76 -24.34
N MET A 5 -10.36 -7.55 -23.87
CA MET A 5 -9.54 -7.22 -22.70
C MET A 5 -8.79 -5.90 -22.91
N ILE A 6 -8.15 -5.73 -24.06
CA ILE A 6 -7.43 -4.49 -24.41
C ILE A 6 -8.40 -3.31 -24.43
N SER A 7 -9.58 -3.50 -25.02
CA SER A 7 -10.62 -2.47 -25.10
C SER A 7 -11.15 -2.10 -23.71
N PHE A 8 -11.36 -3.09 -22.85
CA PHE A 8 -11.74 -2.92 -21.46
C PHE A 8 -10.68 -2.08 -20.70
N LEU A 9 -9.41 -2.49 -20.73
CA LEU A 9 -8.32 -1.78 -20.05
C LEU A 9 -8.14 -0.35 -20.55
N LYS A 10 -8.34 -0.10 -21.86
CA LYS A 10 -8.32 1.25 -22.42
C LYS A 10 -9.44 2.14 -21.86
N ARG A 11 -10.63 1.59 -21.62
CA ARG A 11 -11.74 2.33 -20.99
C ARG A 11 -11.48 2.63 -19.51
N ARG A 12 -10.78 1.73 -18.81
CA ARG A 12 -10.50 1.81 -17.36
C ARG A 12 -9.15 2.43 -17.01
N LYS A 13 -8.59 3.28 -17.88
CA LYS A 13 -7.27 3.92 -17.65
C LYS A 13 -7.19 4.72 -16.36
N SER A 14 -8.31 5.30 -15.91
CA SER A 14 -8.41 6.09 -14.70
C SER A 14 -8.27 5.29 -13.41
N THR A 15 -8.47 3.96 -13.45
CA THR A 15 -8.27 3.08 -12.29
C THR A 15 -6.78 2.84 -12.01
N PHE A 16 -5.90 3.18 -12.96
CA PHE A 16 -4.45 3.04 -12.80
C PHE A 16 -3.79 4.35 -12.40
N ALA A 17 -2.77 4.27 -11.54
CA ALA A 17 -1.87 5.37 -11.27
C ALA A 17 -0.69 5.32 -12.26
N TRP A 18 -0.64 6.26 -13.17
CA TRP A 18 0.45 6.43 -14.14
C TRP A 18 1.56 7.32 -13.57
N LYS A 19 1.17 8.22 -12.65
CA LYS A 19 2.03 9.12 -11.90
C LYS A 19 1.68 9.02 -10.42
N HIS A 20 2.59 9.48 -9.58
CA HIS A 20 2.35 9.48 -8.13
C HIS A 20 1.20 10.41 -7.72
N GLU A 21 1.03 11.50 -8.47
CA GLU A 21 -0.03 12.47 -8.28
C GLU A 21 -1.43 11.94 -8.63
N ASP A 22 -1.51 10.83 -9.39
CA ASP A 22 -2.80 10.18 -9.70
C ASP A 22 -3.40 9.50 -8.47
N MET A 23 -2.61 9.28 -7.41
CA MET A 23 -3.03 8.64 -6.17
C MET A 23 -3.62 9.68 -5.21
N THR A 24 -4.89 10.01 -5.40
CA THR A 24 -5.62 10.92 -4.50
C THR A 24 -5.97 10.29 -3.16
N GLY A 25 -5.79 8.98 -3.04
CA GLY A 25 -6.00 8.21 -1.82
C GLY A 25 -7.46 7.85 -1.55
N ILE A 26 -7.63 7.00 -0.56
CA ILE A 26 -8.94 6.53 -0.07
C ILE A 26 -9.45 7.55 0.94
N SER A 27 -10.76 7.81 0.93
CA SER A 27 -11.37 8.75 1.88
C SER A 27 -11.09 8.33 3.33
N LYS A 28 -10.69 9.31 4.15
CA LYS A 28 -10.52 9.13 5.60
C LYS A 28 -11.79 8.69 6.32
N ASP A 29 -12.96 8.96 5.74
CA ASP A 29 -14.25 8.58 6.31
C ASP A 29 -14.50 7.06 6.14
N ILE A 30 -13.76 6.39 5.24
CA ILE A 30 -13.82 4.94 5.04
C ILE A 30 -12.89 4.24 6.03
N ILE A 31 -11.62 4.65 6.05
CA ILE A 31 -10.60 4.08 6.93
C ILE A 31 -9.43 5.02 7.11
N THR A 32 -8.85 5.02 8.32
CA THR A 32 -7.55 5.62 8.63
C THR A 32 -6.69 4.59 9.34
N HIS A 33 -5.38 4.73 9.24
CA HIS A 33 -4.47 3.91 10.03
C HIS A 33 -4.25 4.56 11.40
N LYS A 34 -4.57 3.81 12.46
CA LYS A 34 -4.35 4.20 13.86
C LYS A 34 -3.18 3.41 14.43
N LEU A 35 -2.29 4.11 15.12
CA LEU A 35 -1.12 3.47 15.75
C LEU A 35 -1.49 2.70 17.02
N GLY A 36 -2.50 3.19 17.77
CA GLY A 36 -2.91 2.59 19.03
C GLY A 36 -1.79 2.62 20.09
N ILE A 37 -0.98 3.67 20.11
CA ILE A 37 0.21 3.78 20.98
C ILE A 37 -0.17 3.63 22.45
N ASP A 38 0.53 2.73 23.15
CA ASP A 38 0.51 2.68 24.62
C ASP A 38 1.17 3.94 25.18
N ARG A 39 0.37 4.85 25.70
CA ARG A 39 0.80 6.15 26.21
C ARG A 39 1.59 6.05 27.52
N SER A 40 1.67 4.86 28.16
CA SER A 40 2.55 4.61 29.29
C SER A 40 4.02 4.45 28.88
N ILE A 41 4.28 4.13 27.62
CA ILE A 41 5.63 3.97 27.07
C ILE A 41 6.19 5.35 26.71
N LYS A 42 7.34 5.67 27.28
CA LYS A 42 8.01 6.95 27.04
C LYS A 42 8.44 7.07 25.56
N PRO A 43 8.08 8.17 24.88
CA PRO A 43 8.53 8.44 23.53
C PRO A 43 10.05 8.52 23.40
N ILE A 44 10.57 8.09 22.26
CA ILE A 44 12.00 8.04 21.98
C ILE A 44 12.35 8.96 20.81
N HIS A 45 13.36 9.80 21.02
CA HIS A 45 14.07 10.51 19.95
C HIS A 45 15.32 9.71 19.62
N GLN A 46 15.37 9.11 18.45
CA GLN A 46 16.56 8.39 18.00
C GLN A 46 17.72 9.35 17.78
N LYS A 47 18.95 8.93 18.16
CA LYS A 47 20.15 9.72 17.90
C LYS A 47 20.34 9.86 16.39
N ARG A 48 20.55 11.11 15.92
CA ARG A 48 20.72 11.43 14.50
C ARG A 48 21.84 10.62 13.86
N ARG A 49 21.52 9.93 12.76
CA ARG A 49 22.49 9.25 11.89
C ARG A 49 23.10 10.26 10.92
N LYS A 50 24.39 10.14 10.68
CA LYS A 50 25.11 10.92 9.64
C LYS A 50 25.19 10.07 8.38
N PHE A 51 24.99 10.69 7.24
CA PHE A 51 25.08 10.03 5.93
C PHE A 51 26.14 10.74 5.07
N ALA A 52 26.73 9.99 4.14
CA ALA A 52 27.57 10.55 3.10
C ALA A 52 26.74 11.48 2.17
N PRO A 53 27.37 12.45 1.50
CA PRO A 53 26.67 13.42 0.64
C PRO A 53 25.74 12.79 -0.39
N GLU A 54 26.14 11.67 -1.01
CA GLU A 54 25.34 10.95 -2.02
C GLU A 54 24.03 10.43 -1.43
N ARG A 55 24.08 9.87 -0.21
CA ARG A 55 22.87 9.39 0.48
C ARG A 55 21.99 10.54 0.95
N ASN A 56 22.59 11.67 1.33
CA ASN A 56 21.80 12.87 1.66
C ASN A 56 21.01 13.37 0.45
N ALA A 57 21.61 13.37 -0.75
CA ALA A 57 20.93 13.75 -1.98
C ALA A 57 19.73 12.81 -2.27
N ILE A 58 19.89 11.49 -2.11
CA ILE A 58 18.82 10.50 -2.28
C ILE A 58 17.68 10.74 -1.29
N ILE A 59 18.02 11.04 -0.01
CA ILE A 59 16.99 11.35 1.01
C ILE A 59 16.24 12.62 0.62
N GLN A 60 16.93 13.64 0.16
CA GLN A 60 16.33 14.92 -0.22
C GLN A 60 15.37 14.75 -1.41
N GLU A 61 15.78 14.04 -2.44
CA GLU A 61 14.95 13.75 -3.61
C GLU A 61 13.66 13.02 -3.20
N GLU A 62 13.75 12.03 -2.31
CA GLU A 62 12.59 11.29 -1.81
C GLU A 62 11.65 12.19 -0.98
N VAL A 63 12.21 13.05 -0.11
CA VAL A 63 11.43 14.01 0.68
C VAL A 63 10.66 14.96 -0.22
N GLU A 64 11.32 15.54 -1.23
CA GLU A 64 10.67 16.42 -2.19
C GLU A 64 9.57 15.73 -2.98
N ARG A 65 9.79 14.46 -3.36
CA ARG A 65 8.78 13.64 -4.04
C ARG A 65 7.55 13.43 -3.15
N LEU A 66 7.76 13.07 -1.89
CA LEU A 66 6.68 12.83 -0.93
C LEU A 66 5.92 14.11 -0.55
N LEU A 67 6.62 15.25 -0.45
CA LEU A 67 6.02 16.57 -0.22
C LEU A 67 5.12 16.99 -1.38
N ARG A 68 5.63 16.87 -2.63
CA ARG A 68 4.83 17.18 -3.83
C ARG A 68 3.58 16.31 -3.94
N ALA A 69 3.67 15.07 -3.50
CA ALA A 69 2.53 14.15 -3.47
C ALA A 69 1.59 14.36 -2.28
N GLY A 70 1.87 15.29 -1.37
CA GLY A 70 1.06 15.52 -0.17
C GLY A 70 1.06 14.36 0.83
N MET A 71 2.06 13.49 0.78
CA MET A 71 2.15 12.29 1.63
C MET A 71 2.80 12.56 2.98
N ILE A 72 3.60 13.63 3.07
CA ILE A 72 4.26 14.08 4.29
C ILE A 72 4.08 15.57 4.46
N ARG A 73 4.28 16.06 5.66
CA ARG A 73 4.34 17.49 5.99
C ARG A 73 5.46 17.77 6.99
N GLU A 74 5.89 19.01 7.07
CA GLU A 74 6.78 19.44 8.12
C GLU A 74 6.11 19.33 9.49
N VAL A 75 6.93 19.02 10.52
CA VAL A 75 6.50 18.93 11.90
C VAL A 75 7.47 19.67 12.83
N LYS A 76 6.92 20.27 13.89
CA LYS A 76 7.70 20.95 14.95
C LYS A 76 7.43 20.24 16.27
N TYR A 77 8.48 19.97 17.03
CA TYR A 77 8.41 19.39 18.38
C TYR A 77 7.65 18.03 18.48
N PRO A 78 7.97 17.06 17.58
CA PRO A 78 7.33 15.75 17.66
C PRO A 78 7.72 15.02 18.94
N LYS A 79 6.82 14.17 19.45
CA LYS A 79 7.09 13.33 20.63
C LYS A 79 7.98 12.12 20.27
N TRP A 80 7.71 11.48 19.15
CA TRP A 80 8.52 10.40 18.59
C TRP A 80 9.36 10.93 17.45
N LEU A 81 10.62 10.50 17.34
CA LEU A 81 11.48 10.94 16.26
C LEU A 81 12.39 9.82 15.79
N ALA A 82 12.18 9.39 14.55
CA ALA A 82 12.87 8.29 13.91
C ALA A 82 13.96 8.77 12.94
N ASN A 83 14.92 7.91 12.62
CA ASN A 83 15.89 8.12 11.54
C ASN A 83 15.35 7.57 10.22
N VAL A 84 15.81 8.13 9.12
CA VAL A 84 15.72 7.50 7.81
C VAL A 84 16.77 6.40 7.67
N VAL A 85 16.47 5.40 6.82
CA VAL A 85 17.39 4.33 6.43
C VAL A 85 17.40 4.25 4.91
N VAL A 86 18.58 4.24 4.31
CA VAL A 86 18.76 4.16 2.86
C VAL A 86 19.26 2.78 2.49
N VAL A 87 18.47 2.05 1.71
CA VAL A 87 18.75 0.65 1.32
C VAL A 87 18.82 0.55 -0.20
N GLN A 88 19.83 -0.13 -0.71
CA GLN A 88 19.93 -0.41 -2.14
C GLN A 88 19.15 -1.71 -2.46
N LYS A 89 18.26 -1.63 -3.44
CA LYS A 89 17.53 -2.80 -3.98
C LYS A 89 18.44 -3.62 -4.89
N LYS A 90 18.09 -4.89 -5.12
CA LYS A 90 18.82 -5.79 -6.04
C LYS A 90 18.96 -5.22 -7.46
N ASN A 91 18.05 -4.37 -7.91
CA ASN A 91 18.09 -3.70 -9.22
C ASN A 91 18.93 -2.41 -9.24
N GLY A 92 19.72 -2.13 -8.20
CA GLY A 92 20.57 -0.95 -8.09
C GLY A 92 19.85 0.33 -7.64
N LYS A 93 18.52 0.36 -7.65
CA LYS A 93 17.76 1.53 -7.19
C LYS A 93 17.79 1.66 -5.66
N TRP A 94 17.80 2.89 -5.18
CA TRP A 94 17.74 3.18 -3.75
C TRP A 94 16.30 3.23 -3.24
N ARG A 95 16.12 2.84 -1.99
CA ARG A 95 14.87 3.02 -1.25
C ARG A 95 15.20 3.75 0.05
N VAL A 96 14.45 4.81 0.33
CA VAL A 96 14.46 5.49 1.61
C VAL A 96 13.32 4.93 2.45
N CYS A 97 13.63 4.48 3.66
CA CYS A 97 12.67 3.98 4.64
C CYS A 97 12.83 4.76 5.94
N VAL A 98 11.87 4.64 6.84
CA VAL A 98 11.95 5.21 8.19
C VAL A 98 12.04 4.08 9.21
N ASP A 99 12.91 4.24 10.19
CA ASP A 99 13.14 3.25 11.25
C ASP A 99 12.11 3.42 12.37
N PHE A 100 10.95 2.84 12.19
CA PHE A 100 9.87 2.86 13.20
C PHE A 100 10.03 1.81 14.30
N THR A 101 11.20 1.21 14.49
CA THR A 101 11.41 0.12 15.46
C THR A 101 10.95 0.50 16.86
N ASP A 102 11.29 1.69 17.35
CA ASP A 102 10.94 2.12 18.69
C ASP A 102 9.45 2.50 18.81
N LEU A 103 8.90 3.19 17.82
CA LEU A 103 7.48 3.47 17.75
C LEU A 103 6.65 2.17 17.71
N ASN A 104 7.07 1.21 16.89
CA ASN A 104 6.40 -0.09 16.78
C ASN A 104 6.39 -0.90 18.09
N LYS A 105 7.40 -0.75 18.95
CA LYS A 105 7.41 -1.38 20.29
C LYS A 105 6.29 -0.82 21.18
N ALA A 106 5.94 0.43 21.01
CA ALA A 106 4.86 1.10 21.75
C ALA A 106 3.47 0.82 21.19
N CYS A 107 3.37 0.26 19.99
CA CYS A 107 2.09 -0.10 19.37
C CYS A 107 1.75 -1.56 19.69
N PRO A 108 0.56 -1.89 20.21
CA PRO A 108 0.13 -3.27 20.39
C PRO A 108 -0.01 -3.99 19.05
N LYS A 109 0.16 -5.30 19.03
CA LYS A 109 -0.09 -6.11 17.84
C LYS A 109 -1.61 -6.20 17.62
N ASP A 110 -2.06 -5.86 16.42
CA ASP A 110 -3.44 -6.08 16.00
C ASP A 110 -3.68 -7.59 15.80
N PRO A 111 -4.65 -8.19 16.49
CA PRO A 111 -4.96 -9.62 16.35
C PRO A 111 -5.76 -9.94 15.07
N PHE A 112 -5.96 -8.97 14.17
CA PHE A 112 -6.70 -9.20 12.94
C PHE A 112 -6.11 -10.37 12.14
N PRO A 113 -6.92 -11.39 11.77
CA PRO A 113 -6.44 -12.54 11.05
C PRO A 113 -6.02 -12.14 9.64
N LEU A 114 -4.74 -12.33 9.32
CA LEU A 114 -4.26 -12.22 7.95
C LEU A 114 -4.46 -13.58 7.26
N PRO A 115 -4.93 -13.62 6.02
CA PRO A 115 -5.04 -14.85 5.25
C PRO A 115 -3.66 -15.49 5.07
N HIS A 116 -3.61 -16.79 4.82
CA HIS A 116 -2.38 -17.48 4.47
C HIS A 116 -2.19 -17.43 2.94
N ILE A 117 -0.98 -17.15 2.48
CA ILE A 117 -0.67 -17.06 1.05
C ILE A 117 -0.93 -18.40 0.32
N ASP A 118 -0.66 -19.52 0.99
CA ASP A 118 -0.94 -20.86 0.44
C ASP A 118 -2.42 -21.06 0.16
N SER A 119 -3.31 -20.56 1.05
CA SER A 119 -4.76 -20.62 0.83
C SER A 119 -5.20 -19.83 -0.40
N MET A 120 -4.51 -18.75 -0.74
CA MET A 120 -4.77 -17.97 -1.94
C MET A 120 -4.40 -18.76 -3.21
N VAL A 121 -3.28 -19.49 -3.18
CA VAL A 121 -2.86 -20.35 -4.29
C VAL A 121 -3.87 -21.48 -4.48
N ASP A 122 -4.25 -22.15 -3.42
CA ASP A 122 -5.24 -23.25 -3.46
C ASP A 122 -6.60 -22.76 -3.98
N ALA A 123 -7.02 -21.57 -3.57
CA ALA A 123 -8.29 -20.97 -3.99
C ALA A 123 -8.34 -20.58 -5.49
N THR A 124 -7.20 -20.53 -6.17
CA THR A 124 -7.15 -20.29 -7.63
C THR A 124 -7.26 -21.57 -8.43
N ALA A 125 -7.10 -22.75 -7.83
CA ALA A 125 -7.15 -24.04 -8.53
C ALA A 125 -8.50 -24.25 -9.22
N GLY A 126 -8.48 -24.80 -10.42
CA GLY A 126 -9.71 -25.08 -11.21
C GLY A 126 -10.36 -23.87 -11.87
N HIS A 127 -9.68 -22.73 -11.94
CA HIS A 127 -10.13 -21.55 -12.67
C HIS A 127 -9.37 -21.43 -14.00
N GLU A 128 -10.09 -21.14 -15.08
CA GLU A 128 -9.49 -21.08 -16.43
C GLU A 128 -8.64 -19.83 -16.65
N LEU A 129 -9.06 -18.70 -16.06
CA LEU A 129 -8.37 -17.42 -16.18
C LEU A 129 -8.18 -16.75 -14.83
N LEU A 130 -7.02 -16.15 -14.68
CA LEU A 130 -6.60 -15.36 -13.52
C LEU A 130 -6.13 -13.96 -13.99
N THR A 131 -6.40 -12.96 -13.17
CA THR A 131 -5.80 -11.63 -13.31
C THR A 131 -5.19 -11.23 -11.98
N PHE A 132 -3.89 -10.96 -12.01
CA PHE A 132 -3.15 -10.49 -10.84
C PHE A 132 -3.08 -8.96 -10.87
N MET A 133 -3.50 -8.33 -9.79
CA MET A 133 -3.50 -6.88 -9.62
C MET A 133 -2.71 -6.48 -8.39
N ASP A 134 -1.93 -5.41 -8.51
CA ASP A 134 -1.13 -4.82 -7.42
C ASP A 134 -1.57 -3.37 -7.25
N ALA A 135 -1.88 -2.97 -6.02
CA ALA A 135 -2.24 -1.59 -5.74
C ALA A 135 -1.01 -0.68 -5.83
N SER A 136 -1.14 0.45 -6.49
CA SER A 136 -0.06 1.42 -6.61
C SER A 136 0.30 2.00 -5.24
N SER A 137 1.47 1.60 -4.68
CA SER A 137 1.88 2.01 -3.32
C SER A 137 0.74 1.86 -2.31
N GLY A 138 0.09 0.69 -2.28
CA GLY A 138 -1.20 0.44 -1.64
C GLY A 138 -1.35 1.03 -0.23
N PHE A 139 -0.33 0.88 0.62
CA PHE A 139 -0.34 1.48 1.96
C PHE A 139 -0.44 3.00 1.94
N GLN A 140 0.22 3.66 1.00
CA GLN A 140 0.21 5.13 0.89
C GLN A 140 -1.11 5.69 0.37
N GLN A 141 -2.04 4.85 -0.09
CA GLN A 141 -3.40 5.27 -0.44
C GLN A 141 -4.31 5.38 0.79
N ILE A 142 -3.89 4.85 1.96
CA ILE A 142 -4.60 4.99 3.23
C ILE A 142 -3.98 6.15 4.01
N GLN A 143 -4.81 7.01 4.59
CA GLN A 143 -4.33 8.12 5.42
C GLN A 143 -4.05 7.66 6.85
N MET A 144 -3.07 8.30 7.47
CA MET A 144 -2.87 8.20 8.92
C MET A 144 -4.02 8.89 9.66
N GLU A 145 -4.40 8.35 10.81
CA GLU A 145 -5.28 9.06 11.74
C GLU A 145 -4.65 10.43 12.07
N PRO A 146 -5.37 11.55 11.93
CA PRO A 146 -4.80 12.89 12.15
C PRO A 146 -4.08 13.06 13.49
N SER A 147 -4.61 12.45 14.56
CA SER A 147 -3.99 12.50 15.91
C SER A 147 -2.66 11.75 16.00
N ASP A 148 -2.40 10.82 15.10
CA ASP A 148 -1.24 9.93 15.14
C ASP A 148 -0.16 10.33 14.10
N GLN A 149 -0.46 11.28 13.20
CA GLN A 149 0.47 11.70 12.15
C GLN A 149 1.83 12.14 12.71
N GLU A 150 1.84 12.99 13.74
CA GLU A 150 3.07 13.53 14.32
C GLU A 150 3.91 12.48 15.03
N ASP A 151 3.30 11.38 15.49
CA ASP A 151 4.04 10.26 16.09
C ASP A 151 4.86 9.49 15.04
N THR A 152 4.59 9.66 13.73
CA THR A 152 5.40 9.11 12.63
C THR A 152 6.57 10.00 12.22
N ALA A 153 6.96 10.97 13.03
CA ALA A 153 7.98 11.94 12.68
C ALA A 153 9.34 11.31 12.45
N PHE A 154 10.04 11.82 11.45
CA PHE A 154 11.39 11.41 11.09
C PHE A 154 12.28 12.59 10.74
N MET A 155 13.57 12.41 10.98
CA MET A 155 14.58 13.45 10.73
C MET A 155 15.31 13.20 9.40
N THR A 156 15.55 14.29 8.70
CA THR A 156 16.29 14.32 7.44
C THR A 156 17.44 15.33 7.52
N PRO A 157 18.31 15.43 6.51
CA PRO A 157 19.32 16.49 6.46
C PRO A 157 18.73 17.90 6.52
N THR A 158 17.53 18.10 5.99
CA THR A 158 16.92 19.43 5.75
C THR A 158 15.78 19.79 6.71
N GLY A 159 15.24 18.83 7.47
CA GLY A 159 14.14 19.12 8.38
C GLY A 159 13.54 17.89 9.05
N LEU A 160 12.46 18.14 9.79
CA LEU A 160 11.62 17.11 10.42
C LEU A 160 10.29 17.04 9.68
N TYR A 161 9.89 15.83 9.34
CA TYR A 161 8.64 15.56 8.62
C TYR A 161 7.86 14.46 9.29
N CYS A 162 6.55 14.44 9.10
CA CYS A 162 5.69 13.32 9.52
C CYS A 162 4.79 12.89 8.35
N TYR A 163 4.29 11.66 8.41
CA TYR A 163 3.44 11.11 7.38
C TYR A 163 1.97 11.52 7.55
N ILE A 164 1.36 11.94 6.44
CA ILE A 164 -0.09 12.11 6.27
C ILE A 164 -0.68 10.79 5.75
N ALA A 165 -0.02 10.17 4.78
CA ALA A 165 -0.36 8.85 4.25
C ALA A 165 0.35 7.75 5.06
N MET A 166 -0.24 6.55 5.16
CA MET A 166 0.33 5.42 5.89
C MET A 166 1.63 4.95 5.25
N PRO A 167 2.79 5.07 5.93
CA PRO A 167 4.07 4.63 5.39
C PRO A 167 4.27 3.13 5.54
N PHE A 168 5.24 2.61 4.80
CA PHE A 168 5.78 1.28 5.05
C PHE A 168 6.55 1.23 6.38
N GLY A 169 6.54 0.07 7.02
CA GLY A 169 7.32 -0.19 8.25
C GLY A 169 6.57 0.05 9.55
N LEU A 170 5.36 0.59 9.52
CA LEU A 170 4.50 0.66 10.70
C LEU A 170 3.94 -0.72 11.05
N ARG A 171 3.89 -0.99 12.36
CA ARG A 171 3.19 -2.16 12.90
C ARG A 171 1.71 -2.05 12.54
N ASN A 172 1.08 -3.16 12.22
CA ASN A 172 -0.35 -3.24 11.89
C ASN A 172 -0.78 -2.58 10.56
N ALA A 173 0.13 -2.00 9.77
CA ALA A 173 -0.20 -1.46 8.45
C ALA A 173 -0.86 -2.52 7.56
N GLY A 174 -0.31 -3.75 7.55
CA GLY A 174 -0.90 -4.88 6.83
C GLY A 174 -2.32 -5.23 7.30
N ALA A 175 -2.57 -5.19 8.62
CA ALA A 175 -3.91 -5.46 9.16
C ALA A 175 -4.92 -4.38 8.76
N THR A 176 -4.53 -3.11 8.78
CA THR A 176 -5.37 -2.00 8.31
C THR A 176 -5.70 -2.14 6.83
N TYR A 177 -4.71 -2.45 6.00
CA TYR A 177 -4.89 -2.67 4.56
C TYR A 177 -5.81 -3.88 4.30
N GLN A 178 -5.59 -4.99 4.98
CA GLN A 178 -6.44 -6.20 4.83
C GLN A 178 -7.90 -5.92 5.24
N ARG A 179 -8.13 -5.14 6.30
CA ARG A 179 -9.50 -4.71 6.65
C ARG A 179 -10.16 -3.91 5.55
N LEU A 180 -9.42 -2.99 4.93
CA LEU A 180 -9.94 -2.19 3.83
C LEU A 180 -10.37 -3.09 2.67
N VAL A 181 -9.48 -3.95 2.19
CA VAL A 181 -9.78 -4.78 1.02
C VAL A 181 -10.86 -5.82 1.32
N ASN A 182 -10.92 -6.37 2.55
CA ASN A 182 -12.01 -7.24 2.97
C ASN A 182 -13.37 -6.52 3.00
N MET A 183 -13.38 -5.24 3.34
CA MET A 183 -14.60 -4.42 3.31
C MET A 183 -15.00 -4.10 1.87
N MET A 184 -14.03 -3.72 1.03
CA MET A 184 -14.27 -3.37 -0.37
C MET A 184 -14.83 -4.54 -1.17
N PHE A 185 -14.22 -5.71 -1.03
CA PHE A 185 -14.51 -6.91 -1.82
C PHE A 185 -15.27 -7.99 -1.03
N LYS A 186 -16.07 -7.57 -0.04
CA LYS A 186 -16.76 -8.48 0.87
C LYS A 186 -17.56 -9.58 0.16
N ASP A 187 -18.23 -9.23 -0.94
CA ASP A 187 -19.11 -10.13 -1.66
C ASP A 187 -18.37 -10.93 -2.76
N GLN A 188 -17.15 -10.51 -3.13
CA GLN A 188 -16.33 -11.13 -4.18
C GLN A 188 -15.31 -12.12 -3.63
N ILE A 189 -14.79 -11.86 -2.41
CA ILE A 189 -13.77 -12.72 -1.78
C ILE A 189 -14.32 -14.13 -1.58
N GLY A 190 -13.54 -15.14 -2.00
CA GLY A 190 -13.92 -16.54 -1.98
C GLY A 190 -14.77 -16.98 -3.19
N GLN A 191 -15.25 -16.05 -4.01
CA GLN A 191 -16.02 -16.34 -5.23
C GLN A 191 -15.18 -16.03 -6.48
N THR A 192 -15.16 -14.75 -6.88
CA THR A 192 -14.45 -14.26 -8.07
C THR A 192 -13.13 -13.59 -7.74
N MET A 193 -12.81 -13.43 -6.47
CA MET A 193 -11.63 -12.69 -6.03
C MET A 193 -10.98 -13.31 -4.79
N GLU A 194 -9.65 -13.25 -4.74
CA GLU A 194 -8.84 -13.49 -3.55
C GLU A 194 -7.95 -12.29 -3.28
N VAL A 195 -7.72 -12.01 -2.00
CA VAL A 195 -6.92 -10.85 -1.59
C VAL A 195 -5.98 -11.22 -0.44
N TYR A 196 -4.71 -10.89 -0.61
CA TYR A 196 -3.70 -11.00 0.44
C TYR A 196 -2.85 -9.73 0.49
N ILE A 197 -3.20 -8.83 1.41
CA ILE A 197 -2.56 -7.51 1.52
C ILE A 197 -2.56 -6.81 0.15
N ASP A 198 -1.40 -6.48 -0.42
CA ASP A 198 -1.27 -5.75 -1.69
C ASP A 198 -1.63 -6.60 -2.93
N ASP A 199 -1.63 -7.93 -2.80
CA ASP A 199 -1.88 -8.86 -3.90
C ASP A 199 -3.39 -9.16 -4.02
N MET A 200 -3.96 -8.85 -5.17
CA MET A 200 -5.36 -9.10 -5.51
C MET A 200 -5.43 -10.00 -6.75
N VAL A 201 -6.24 -11.05 -6.70
CA VAL A 201 -6.42 -11.96 -7.83
C VAL A 201 -7.90 -12.07 -8.18
N VAL A 202 -8.26 -11.67 -9.39
CA VAL A 202 -9.56 -12.01 -9.97
C VAL A 202 -9.45 -13.36 -10.63
N LYS A 203 -10.35 -14.27 -10.31
CA LYS A 203 -10.38 -15.67 -10.78
C LYS A 203 -11.74 -16.00 -11.39
N SER A 204 -11.72 -16.63 -12.55
CA SER A 204 -12.95 -17.01 -13.25
C SER A 204 -12.93 -18.48 -13.64
N LYS A 205 -14.00 -19.20 -13.30
CA LYS A 205 -14.14 -20.63 -13.63
C LYS A 205 -14.18 -20.86 -15.13
N LYS A 206 -14.80 -19.93 -15.87
CA LYS A 206 -14.86 -19.94 -17.34
C LYS A 206 -14.24 -18.69 -17.91
N ALA A 207 -13.50 -18.84 -18.99
CA ALA A 207 -12.83 -17.73 -19.66
C ALA A 207 -13.82 -16.64 -20.15
N GLU A 208 -15.02 -17.05 -20.55
CA GLU A 208 -16.09 -16.14 -21.02
C GLU A 208 -16.61 -15.18 -19.94
N ASP A 209 -16.57 -15.58 -18.67
CA ASP A 209 -17.03 -14.76 -17.54
C ASP A 209 -15.99 -13.74 -17.06
N HIS A 210 -14.74 -13.90 -17.46
CA HIS A 210 -13.62 -13.16 -16.85
C HIS A 210 -13.69 -11.63 -17.02
N LEU A 211 -14.18 -11.15 -18.16
CA LEU A 211 -14.38 -9.72 -18.36
C LEU A 211 -15.44 -9.13 -17.43
N ARG A 212 -16.54 -9.85 -17.21
CA ARG A 212 -17.58 -9.44 -16.27
C ARG A 212 -17.04 -9.38 -14.83
N ASP A 213 -16.32 -10.41 -14.42
CA ASP A 213 -15.74 -10.49 -13.07
C ASP A 213 -14.69 -9.39 -12.84
N LEU A 214 -13.92 -9.05 -13.90
CA LEU A 214 -12.99 -7.90 -13.86
C LEU A 214 -13.73 -6.56 -13.82
N GLU A 215 -14.81 -6.41 -14.57
CA GLU A 215 -15.59 -5.17 -14.58
C GLU A 215 -16.15 -4.86 -13.19
N GLU A 216 -16.68 -5.88 -12.50
CA GLU A 216 -17.14 -5.77 -11.12
C GLU A 216 -16.01 -5.36 -10.17
N ALA A 217 -14.83 -5.98 -10.27
CA ALA A 217 -13.68 -5.63 -9.44
C ALA A 217 -13.22 -4.18 -9.69
N PHE A 218 -13.19 -3.73 -10.95
CA PHE A 218 -12.80 -2.37 -11.30
C PHE A 218 -13.82 -1.32 -10.84
N ASP A 219 -15.12 -1.63 -10.89
CA ASP A 219 -16.17 -0.75 -10.37
C ASP A 219 -15.99 -0.52 -8.86
N ILE A 220 -15.63 -1.57 -8.13
CA ILE A 220 -15.32 -1.48 -6.69
C ILE A 220 -14.05 -0.63 -6.46
N LEU A 221 -12.98 -0.87 -7.21
CA LEU A 221 -11.76 -0.07 -7.13
C LEU A 221 -12.04 1.42 -7.37
N ASP A 222 -12.80 1.74 -8.41
CA ASP A 222 -13.18 3.11 -8.77
C ASP A 222 -14.09 3.73 -7.68
N LYS A 223 -15.05 2.98 -7.14
CA LYS A 223 -15.92 3.41 -6.03
C LYS A 223 -15.13 3.86 -4.80
N TYR A 224 -14.07 3.14 -4.46
CA TYR A 224 -13.21 3.44 -3.30
C TYR A 224 -12.01 4.31 -3.68
N ASN A 225 -11.88 4.67 -4.97
CA ASN A 225 -10.75 5.44 -5.50
C ASN A 225 -9.38 4.78 -5.25
N MET A 226 -9.36 3.45 -5.23
CA MET A 226 -8.11 2.69 -5.13
C MET A 226 -7.46 2.58 -6.50
N LYS A 227 -6.18 2.93 -6.60
CA LYS A 227 -5.43 2.92 -7.86
C LYS A 227 -4.50 1.72 -7.97
N LEU A 228 -4.48 1.12 -9.16
CA LEU A 228 -3.61 0.01 -9.51
C LEU A 228 -2.28 0.46 -10.10
N ASN A 229 -1.26 -0.36 -9.96
CA ASN A 229 0.04 -0.17 -10.60
C ASN A 229 0.06 -0.87 -11.97
N PRO A 230 0.05 -0.15 -13.10
CA PRO A 230 -0.02 -0.76 -14.43
C PRO A 230 1.19 -1.67 -14.75
N SER A 231 2.35 -1.41 -14.16
CA SER A 231 3.57 -2.18 -14.42
C SER A 231 3.65 -3.51 -13.68
N LYS A 232 2.76 -3.73 -12.69
CA LYS A 232 2.75 -4.94 -11.86
C LYS A 232 1.47 -5.78 -12.01
N CYS A 233 0.52 -5.33 -12.81
CA CYS A 233 -0.69 -6.09 -13.08
C CYS A 233 -0.49 -7.04 -14.26
N HIS A 234 -1.03 -8.26 -14.15
CA HIS A 234 -0.99 -9.28 -15.19
C HIS A 234 -2.40 -9.77 -15.49
N PHE A 235 -2.89 -9.51 -16.69
CA PHE A 235 -4.28 -9.76 -17.08
C PHE A 235 -4.43 -11.01 -17.94
N GLY A 236 -5.48 -11.80 -17.64
CA GLY A 236 -5.89 -12.93 -18.48
C GLY A 236 -4.86 -14.05 -18.54
N VAL A 237 -4.22 -14.37 -17.43
CA VAL A 237 -3.25 -15.47 -17.32
C VAL A 237 -4.01 -16.80 -17.29
N LYS A 238 -3.72 -17.69 -18.22
CA LYS A 238 -4.29 -19.06 -18.22
C LYS A 238 -3.59 -19.89 -17.15
N GLN A 239 -4.39 -20.61 -16.37
CA GLN A 239 -3.84 -21.63 -15.49
C GLN A 239 -3.42 -22.82 -16.35
N VAL A 240 -2.15 -23.19 -16.28
CA VAL A 240 -1.68 -24.44 -16.91
C VAL A 240 -2.08 -25.56 -15.95
N ASN A 241 -3.06 -26.38 -16.34
CA ASN A 241 -3.35 -27.61 -15.62
C ASN A 241 -2.10 -28.50 -15.70
N SER A 242 -1.42 -28.67 -14.57
CA SER A 242 -0.34 -29.65 -14.40
C SER A 242 -0.93 -31.04 -14.16
#